data_0dfa6dc962b654f359935eb3dcc30e5f
#
_entry.id   0dfa6dc962b654f359935eb3dcc30e5f
#
_cell.length_a   1.000
_cell.length_b   1.000
_cell.length_c   1.000
_cell.angle_alpha   90.00
_cell.angle_beta   90.00
_cell.angle_gamma   90.00
#
_symmetry.space_group_name_H-M   'P 1'
#
loop_
_entity.id
_entity.type
_entity.pdbx_description
1 polymer ?
#
loop_
_entity_poly.entity_id
_entity_poly.type
_entity_poly.pdbx_seq_one_letter_code
_entity_poly.pdbx_strand_id
1 'polypeptide(L)'
;GSVTSYMDENVVNNTAYYYYVTAIYPDGSESVATNVVSATPVEWIECFISDGGSLVGLTDTIEISVNNESLLGGLFFEIEDFPDVLVGESVLTTERTDGWSLSILDDNGKISIAGFGPLAGADPLQPGDGPVCRVVVRPQGDQSLTVSLTMTDVQIQDISSPPVQLNWTSEPGVYEVGIETQFIMLTDGSAAPGSQMNSSMCLINTQPVYGIQVE
;
A
#
# COMPACT_ATOMS: atom_id res chain seq x y z
N GLY A 1 23.79 -20.71 30.88
CA GLY A 1 23.81 -19.47 30.14
C GLY A 1 22.98 -18.43 30.84
N SER A 2 23.37 -17.16 30.86
CA SER A 2 22.52 -16.09 31.40
C SER A 2 21.47 -15.71 30.34
N VAL A 3 20.20 -15.84 30.68
CA VAL A 3 19.10 -15.27 29.89
C VAL A 3 19.02 -13.78 30.27
N THR A 4 19.13 -12.91 29.29
CA THR A 4 19.09 -11.45 29.51
C THR A 4 17.77 -10.81 29.08
N SER A 5 16.89 -11.58 28.42
CA SER A 5 15.56 -11.14 27.95
C SER A 5 14.57 -12.29 27.99
N TYR A 6 13.31 -11.96 28.20
CA TYR A 6 12.17 -12.88 28.14
C TYR A 6 11.08 -12.21 27.31
N MET A 7 10.46 -12.97 26.41
CA MET A 7 9.29 -12.53 25.64
C MET A 7 8.08 -13.31 26.13
N ASP A 8 7.04 -12.59 26.52
CA ASP A 8 5.75 -13.16 26.90
C ASP A 8 4.83 -13.13 25.67
N GLU A 9 4.62 -14.31 25.06
CA GLU A 9 3.79 -14.47 23.87
C GLU A 9 2.31 -14.75 24.19
N ASN A 10 1.97 -14.92 25.47
CA ASN A 10 0.63 -15.28 25.92
C ASN A 10 -0.09 -14.08 26.54
N VAL A 11 -0.01 -12.93 25.89
CA VAL A 11 -0.62 -11.69 26.34
C VAL A 11 -1.84 -11.33 25.49
N VAL A 12 -2.79 -10.62 26.09
CA VAL A 12 -3.99 -10.12 25.42
C VAL A 12 -3.88 -8.59 25.35
N ASN A 13 -4.12 -8.04 24.15
CA ASN A 13 -4.10 -6.58 23.95
C ASN A 13 -5.05 -5.86 24.92
N ASN A 14 -4.68 -4.66 25.34
CA ASN A 14 -5.40 -3.80 26.27
C ASN A 14 -5.57 -4.39 27.70
N THR A 15 -4.79 -5.41 28.06
CA THR A 15 -4.75 -6.00 29.40
C THR A 15 -3.45 -5.62 30.10
N ALA A 16 -3.52 -5.05 31.28
CA ALA A 16 -2.33 -4.72 32.05
C ALA A 16 -1.72 -5.96 32.71
N TYR A 17 -0.45 -6.23 32.40
CA TYR A 17 0.36 -7.29 32.98
C TYR A 17 1.40 -6.70 33.91
N TYR A 18 1.74 -7.45 34.95
CA TYR A 18 2.70 -7.04 35.97
C TYR A 18 3.81 -8.06 36.07
N TYR A 19 5.06 -7.63 35.97
CA TYR A 19 6.23 -8.50 35.92
C TYR A 19 7.20 -8.17 37.05
N TYR A 20 7.80 -9.21 37.61
CA TYR A 20 8.98 -9.13 38.46
C TYR A 20 9.88 -10.32 38.17
N VAL A 21 11.14 -10.25 38.58
CA VAL A 21 12.14 -11.30 38.37
C VAL A 21 12.72 -11.72 39.72
N THR A 22 12.88 -13.02 39.88
CA THR A 22 13.65 -13.64 40.98
C THR A 22 14.79 -14.44 40.40
N ALA A 23 15.86 -14.63 41.15
CA ALA A 23 16.94 -15.58 40.81
C ALA A 23 16.76 -16.86 41.62
N ILE A 24 16.89 -18.01 40.97
CA ILE A 24 16.89 -19.33 41.62
C ILE A 24 18.34 -19.74 41.83
N TYR A 25 18.72 -20.02 43.09
CA TYR A 25 20.04 -20.49 43.46
C TYR A 25 20.19 -22.00 43.29
N PRO A 26 21.44 -22.53 43.27
CA PRO A 26 21.68 -23.96 43.12
C PRO A 26 21.05 -24.86 44.19
N ASP A 27 20.79 -24.32 45.36
CA ASP A 27 20.12 -25.02 46.48
C ASP A 27 18.58 -25.01 46.38
N GLY A 28 18.03 -24.38 45.33
CA GLY A 28 16.59 -24.24 45.10
C GLY A 28 15.95 -23.07 45.80
N SER A 29 16.71 -22.24 46.55
CA SER A 29 16.19 -21.01 47.17
C SER A 29 16.02 -19.91 46.11
N GLU A 30 15.11 -18.96 46.38
CA GLU A 30 14.86 -17.79 45.52
C GLU A 30 15.40 -16.51 46.16
N SER A 31 15.86 -15.59 45.33
CA SER A 31 16.16 -14.21 45.75
C SER A 31 14.87 -13.43 46.08
N VAL A 32 15.02 -12.27 46.71
CA VAL A 32 13.94 -11.28 46.72
C VAL A 32 13.58 -10.88 45.29
N ALA A 33 12.29 -10.64 45.06
CA ALA A 33 11.82 -10.15 43.76
C ALA A 33 12.37 -8.75 43.47
N THR A 34 12.54 -8.45 42.19
CA THR A 34 12.78 -7.07 41.74
C THR A 34 11.57 -6.20 42.02
N ASN A 35 11.70 -4.88 41.76
CA ASN A 35 10.53 -4.03 41.67
C ASN A 35 9.58 -4.58 40.58
N VAL A 36 8.27 -4.45 40.86
CA VAL A 36 7.23 -4.78 39.88
C VAL A 36 7.21 -3.69 38.82
N VAL A 37 7.21 -4.10 37.54
CA VAL A 37 6.95 -3.24 36.37
C VAL A 37 5.64 -3.67 35.71
N SER A 38 4.97 -2.77 35.03
CA SER A 38 3.76 -3.09 34.28
C SER A 38 3.92 -2.76 32.80
N ALA A 39 3.26 -3.55 31.96
CA ALA A 39 3.11 -3.29 30.55
C ALA A 39 1.67 -3.63 30.13
N THR A 40 1.15 -2.86 29.18
CA THR A 40 -0.14 -3.13 28.55
C THR A 40 0.14 -3.32 27.06
N PRO A 41 0.04 -4.54 26.53
CA PRO A 41 0.16 -4.77 25.11
C PRO A 41 -0.90 -3.98 24.34
N VAL A 42 -0.53 -3.48 23.17
CA VAL A 42 -1.43 -2.76 22.28
C VAL A 42 -1.41 -3.45 20.91
N GLU A 43 -2.52 -3.37 20.21
CA GLU A 43 -2.59 -3.87 18.83
C GLU A 43 -1.76 -2.97 17.91
N TRP A 44 -1.06 -3.62 16.98
CA TRP A 44 -0.42 -2.99 15.85
C TRP A 44 -1.11 -3.42 14.58
N ILE A 45 -1.59 -2.45 13.83
CA ILE A 45 -2.20 -2.67 12.53
C ILE A 45 -1.10 -2.71 11.47
N GLU A 46 -1.06 -3.75 10.67
CA GLU A 46 -0.16 -3.85 9.54
C GLU A 46 -0.85 -3.36 8.28
N CYS A 47 -0.24 -2.40 7.60
CA CYS A 47 -0.77 -1.79 6.39
C CYS A 47 0.16 -2.11 5.21
N PHE A 48 -0.41 -2.42 4.06
CA PHE A 48 0.33 -2.79 2.86
C PHE A 48 -0.20 -2.00 1.67
N ILE A 49 0.71 -1.59 0.78
CA ILE A 49 0.38 -1.07 -0.53
C ILE A 49 0.80 -2.12 -1.56
N SER A 50 -0.12 -2.52 -2.45
CA SER A 50 0.23 -3.47 -3.50
C SER A 50 1.20 -2.85 -4.51
N ASP A 51 2.02 -3.68 -5.10
CA ASP A 51 2.73 -3.31 -6.32
C ASP A 51 1.72 -3.08 -7.46
N GLY A 52 2.12 -2.27 -8.44
CA GLY A 52 1.32 -1.97 -9.63
C GLY A 52 2.16 -1.51 -10.79
N GLY A 53 1.53 -1.16 -11.89
CA GLY A 53 2.22 -0.59 -13.04
C GLY A 53 1.31 -0.33 -14.23
N SER A 54 1.54 0.79 -14.91
CA SER A 54 0.80 1.19 -16.10
C SER A 54 1.63 2.07 -17.04
N LEU A 55 1.14 2.24 -18.24
CA LEU A 55 1.69 3.23 -19.17
C LEU A 55 1.21 4.64 -18.77
N VAL A 56 2.07 5.63 -19.01
CA VAL A 56 1.71 7.05 -18.83
C VAL A 56 0.35 7.35 -19.49
N GLY A 57 -0.53 7.98 -18.74
CA GLY A 57 -1.86 8.39 -19.18
C GLY A 57 -2.94 7.31 -19.11
N LEU A 58 -2.60 6.05 -18.86
CA LEU A 58 -3.57 4.99 -18.60
C LEU A 58 -3.80 4.81 -17.09
N THR A 59 -5.03 4.49 -16.72
CA THR A 59 -5.36 4.22 -15.32
C THR A 59 -5.01 2.79 -14.93
N ASP A 60 -4.59 2.63 -13.67
CA ASP A 60 -4.40 1.37 -12.99
C ASP A 60 -4.98 1.45 -11.59
N THR A 61 -4.97 0.33 -10.87
CA THR A 61 -5.53 0.25 -9.53
C THR A 61 -4.52 -0.38 -8.58
N ILE A 62 -4.14 0.36 -7.53
CA ILE A 62 -3.38 -0.16 -6.39
C ILE A 62 -4.32 -0.50 -5.23
N GLU A 63 -4.00 -1.54 -4.49
CA GLU A 63 -4.76 -1.96 -3.32
C GLU A 63 -4.06 -1.51 -2.03
N ILE A 64 -4.84 -1.02 -1.07
CA ILE A 64 -4.40 -0.85 0.31
C ILE A 64 -5.03 -1.93 1.14
N SER A 65 -4.19 -2.75 1.75
CA SER A 65 -4.59 -3.86 2.63
C SER A 65 -4.28 -3.54 4.08
N VAL A 66 -5.09 -4.09 4.97
CA VAL A 66 -4.95 -3.95 6.42
C VAL A 66 -5.11 -5.32 7.08
N ASN A 67 -4.18 -5.65 7.97
CA ASN A 67 -4.30 -6.77 8.89
C ASN A 67 -4.64 -6.26 10.28
N ASN A 68 -5.84 -6.61 10.80
CA ASN A 68 -6.39 -6.12 12.07
C ASN A 68 -7.03 -7.25 12.87
N GLU A 69 -6.89 -7.18 14.20
CA GLU A 69 -7.50 -8.13 15.15
C GLU A 69 -8.76 -7.54 15.81
N SER A 70 -8.90 -6.20 15.84
CA SER A 70 -10.05 -5.49 16.42
C SER A 70 -10.99 -4.95 15.35
N LEU A 71 -12.24 -4.64 15.75
CA LEU A 71 -13.20 -3.94 14.90
C LEU A 71 -12.73 -2.50 14.66
N LEU A 72 -12.70 -2.08 13.38
CA LEU A 72 -12.30 -0.74 13.01
C LEU A 72 -13.49 0.08 12.51
N GLY A 73 -13.53 1.35 12.91
CA GLY A 73 -14.59 2.29 12.58
C GLY A 73 -14.21 3.36 11.57
N GLY A 74 -12.92 3.66 11.46
CA GLY A 74 -12.39 4.69 10.56
C GLY A 74 -10.99 4.38 10.11
N LEU A 75 -10.69 4.77 8.87
CA LEU A 75 -9.40 4.61 8.21
C LEU A 75 -9.01 5.93 7.55
N PHE A 76 -7.75 6.31 7.69
CA PHE A 76 -7.13 7.37 6.91
C PHE A 76 -5.73 6.93 6.51
N PHE A 77 -5.38 7.12 5.25
CA PHE A 77 -4.06 6.86 4.70
C PHE A 77 -3.60 8.07 3.90
N GLU A 78 -2.36 8.46 4.07
CA GLU A 78 -1.65 9.40 3.20
C GLU A 78 -0.50 8.63 2.53
N ILE A 79 -0.48 8.63 1.20
CA ILE A 79 0.51 7.95 0.38
C ILE A 79 1.30 9.01 -0.37
N GLU A 80 2.64 8.92 -0.29
CA GLU A 80 3.56 9.63 -1.15
C GLU A 80 4.12 8.68 -2.20
N ASP A 81 4.15 9.13 -3.44
CA ASP A 81 4.88 8.49 -4.54
C ASP A 81 6.18 9.25 -4.82
N PHE A 82 7.27 8.51 -4.94
CA PHE A 82 8.56 9.10 -5.26
C PHE A 82 9.25 8.35 -6.42
N PRO A 83 9.57 9.07 -7.52
CA PRO A 83 9.23 10.47 -7.82
C PRO A 83 7.72 10.71 -7.94
N ASP A 84 7.28 11.95 -7.66
CA ASP A 84 5.90 12.41 -7.76
C ASP A 84 5.44 12.43 -9.23
N VAL A 85 4.77 11.37 -9.63
CA VAL A 85 4.26 11.17 -11.01
C VAL A 85 2.90 10.48 -11.08
N LEU A 86 2.35 10.04 -9.94
CA LEU A 86 1.03 9.41 -9.90
C LEU A 86 -0.04 10.43 -9.50
N VAL A 87 -1.17 10.35 -10.15
CA VAL A 87 -2.38 11.11 -9.79
C VAL A 87 -3.43 10.15 -9.30
N GLY A 88 -3.92 10.38 -8.08
CA GLY A 88 -5.04 9.66 -7.50
C GLY A 88 -6.37 10.16 -8.04
N GLU A 89 -7.10 9.34 -8.80
CA GLU A 89 -8.34 9.77 -9.47
C GLU A 89 -9.60 9.43 -8.70
N SER A 90 -9.65 8.24 -8.12
CA SER A 90 -10.79 7.77 -7.35
C SER A 90 -10.41 6.66 -6.39
N VAL A 91 -11.28 6.40 -5.42
CA VAL A 91 -11.14 5.29 -4.48
C VAL A 91 -12.42 4.44 -4.51
N LEU A 92 -12.22 3.12 -4.48
CA LEU A 92 -13.29 2.12 -4.52
C LEU A 92 -13.27 1.29 -3.24
N THR A 93 -14.45 0.87 -2.81
CA THR A 93 -14.60 -0.09 -1.72
C THR A 93 -14.16 -1.50 -2.15
N THR A 94 -13.97 -2.36 -1.17
CA THR A 94 -13.71 -3.80 -1.34
C THR A 94 -14.83 -4.59 -0.65
N GLU A 95 -14.76 -5.91 -0.66
CA GLU A 95 -15.69 -6.75 0.11
C GLU A 95 -15.62 -6.45 1.62
N ARG A 96 -14.43 -6.10 2.13
CA ARG A 96 -14.24 -5.78 3.55
C ARG A 96 -14.81 -4.43 3.96
N THR A 97 -14.95 -3.50 3.01
CA THR A 97 -15.48 -2.15 3.23
C THR A 97 -16.78 -1.90 2.45
N ASP A 98 -17.53 -2.98 2.17
CA ASP A 98 -18.82 -2.82 1.51
C ASP A 98 -19.76 -1.91 2.32
N GLY A 99 -20.38 -0.96 1.62
CA GLY A 99 -21.22 0.06 2.23
C GLY A 99 -20.49 1.20 2.95
N TRP A 100 -19.14 1.20 3.03
CA TRP A 100 -18.38 2.30 3.58
C TRP A 100 -18.41 3.54 2.69
N SER A 101 -18.27 4.71 3.29
CA SER A 101 -18.04 5.96 2.57
C SER A 101 -16.53 6.18 2.46
N LEU A 102 -16.01 6.15 1.24
CA LEU A 102 -14.60 6.43 0.96
C LEU A 102 -14.47 7.75 0.20
N SER A 103 -13.44 8.51 0.49
CA SER A 103 -13.08 9.74 -0.20
C SER A 103 -11.59 9.79 -0.48
N ILE A 104 -11.21 10.45 -1.56
CA ILE A 104 -9.83 10.66 -1.97
C ILE A 104 -9.58 12.13 -2.22
N LEU A 105 -8.38 12.57 -1.90
CA LEU A 105 -7.83 13.88 -2.24
C LEU A 105 -6.40 13.67 -2.69
N ASP A 106 -6.07 14.20 -3.86
CA ASP A 106 -4.70 14.30 -4.36
C ASP A 106 -4.28 15.76 -4.31
N ASP A 107 -3.27 16.05 -3.50
CA ASP A 107 -2.74 17.42 -3.32
C ASP A 107 -1.26 17.38 -2.96
N ASN A 108 -0.46 18.17 -3.68
CA ASN A 108 0.98 18.36 -3.43
C ASN A 108 1.81 17.04 -3.39
N GLY A 109 1.55 16.10 -4.31
CA GLY A 109 2.29 14.83 -4.38
C GLY A 109 1.89 13.83 -3.30
N LYS A 110 0.72 14.02 -2.70
CA LYS A 110 0.16 13.13 -1.68
C LYS A 110 -1.25 12.70 -2.04
N ILE A 111 -1.47 11.41 -2.01
CA ILE A 111 -2.79 10.81 -2.19
C ILE A 111 -3.35 10.47 -0.81
N SER A 112 -4.35 11.23 -0.37
CA SER A 112 -5.02 11.05 0.92
C SER A 112 -6.34 10.31 0.74
N ILE A 113 -6.56 9.25 1.50
CA ILE A 113 -7.77 8.44 1.47
C ILE A 113 -8.39 8.44 2.87
N ALA A 114 -9.68 8.74 2.97
CA ALA A 114 -10.44 8.61 4.21
C ALA A 114 -11.63 7.67 4.02
N GLY A 115 -11.87 6.82 5.02
CA GLY A 115 -12.95 5.83 5.01
C GLY A 115 -13.66 5.72 6.36
N PHE A 116 -15.00 5.71 6.31
CA PHE A 116 -15.84 5.60 7.51
C PHE A 116 -17.00 4.63 7.23
N GLY A 117 -17.09 3.58 8.05
CA GLY A 117 -18.15 2.59 7.97
C GLY A 117 -19.35 2.93 8.86
N PRO A 118 -19.22 2.96 10.19
CA PRO A 118 -20.34 3.15 11.10
C PRO A 118 -21.06 4.49 10.93
N LEU A 119 -20.32 5.56 10.61
CA LEU A 119 -20.90 6.88 10.37
C LEU A 119 -21.74 6.93 9.08
N ALA A 120 -21.44 6.08 8.11
CA ALA A 120 -22.22 5.92 6.88
C ALA A 120 -23.38 4.92 7.05
N GLY A 121 -23.53 4.30 8.23
CA GLY A 121 -24.53 3.28 8.53
C GLY A 121 -24.14 1.87 8.07
N ALA A 122 -22.91 1.66 7.66
CA ALA A 122 -22.35 0.34 7.37
C ALA A 122 -21.79 -0.32 8.64
N ASP A 123 -21.54 -1.62 8.55
CA ASP A 123 -20.88 -2.36 9.64
C ASP A 123 -19.42 -1.94 9.80
N PRO A 124 -18.86 -2.04 11.02
CA PRO A 124 -17.42 -1.90 11.25
C PRO A 124 -16.62 -2.90 10.42
N LEU A 125 -15.38 -2.53 10.07
CA LEU A 125 -14.45 -3.47 9.47
C LEU A 125 -14.18 -4.61 10.45
N GLN A 126 -14.45 -5.83 10.01
CA GLN A 126 -14.23 -7.03 10.81
C GLN A 126 -12.74 -7.35 10.92
N PRO A 127 -12.29 -8.05 11.98
CA PRO A 127 -10.95 -8.61 12.04
C PRO A 127 -10.62 -9.43 10.80
N GLY A 128 -9.38 -9.32 10.34
CA GLY A 128 -8.91 -10.07 9.18
C GLY A 128 -7.81 -9.35 8.41
N ASP A 129 -7.37 -10.01 7.35
CA ASP A 129 -6.34 -9.54 6.43
C ASP A 129 -6.91 -9.32 5.03
N GLY A 130 -6.39 -8.34 4.32
CA GLY A 130 -6.69 -8.08 2.92
C GLY A 130 -7.13 -6.64 2.61
N PRO A 131 -7.48 -6.39 1.34
CA PRO A 131 -7.70 -5.04 0.85
C PRO A 131 -8.92 -4.36 1.49
N VAL A 132 -8.72 -3.11 1.89
CA VAL A 132 -9.76 -2.24 2.45
C VAL A 132 -10.17 -1.13 1.48
N CYS A 133 -9.30 -0.79 0.52
CA CYS A 133 -9.68 0.09 -0.58
C CYS A 133 -8.82 -0.19 -1.83
N ARG A 134 -9.35 0.24 -2.97
CA ARG A 134 -8.66 0.27 -4.25
C ARG A 134 -8.56 1.72 -4.71
N VAL A 135 -7.34 2.17 -4.97
CA VAL A 135 -7.05 3.52 -5.43
C VAL A 135 -6.78 3.47 -6.92
N VAL A 136 -7.60 4.15 -7.69
CA VAL A 136 -7.37 4.33 -9.13
C VAL A 136 -6.34 5.44 -9.30
N VAL A 137 -5.22 5.11 -9.91
CA VAL A 137 -4.12 6.04 -10.16
C VAL A 137 -3.85 6.15 -11.66
N ARG A 138 -3.27 7.29 -12.06
CA ARG A 138 -2.81 7.53 -13.43
C ARG A 138 -1.40 8.09 -13.40
N PRO A 139 -0.41 7.37 -13.96
CA PRO A 139 0.93 7.90 -14.09
C PRO A 139 1.00 9.04 -15.11
N GLN A 140 1.81 10.04 -14.79
CA GLN A 140 2.14 11.19 -15.63
C GLN A 140 3.64 11.22 -15.94
N GLY A 141 4.03 12.08 -16.87
CA GLY A 141 5.43 12.24 -17.26
C GLY A 141 5.71 11.78 -18.69
N ASP A 142 6.98 11.61 -18.99
CA ASP A 142 7.48 11.29 -20.34
C ASP A 142 8.59 10.22 -20.33
N GLN A 143 8.82 9.59 -19.18
CA GLN A 143 9.87 8.61 -18.96
C GLN A 143 9.34 7.35 -18.30
N SER A 144 9.94 6.22 -18.64
CA SER A 144 9.75 4.99 -17.86
C SER A 144 10.58 5.06 -16.59
N LEU A 145 9.95 4.75 -15.45
CA LEU A 145 10.62 4.80 -14.16
C LEU A 145 9.91 3.89 -13.14
N THR A 146 10.63 3.56 -12.09
CA THR A 146 10.11 2.87 -10.90
C THR A 146 9.79 3.90 -9.83
N VAL A 147 8.60 3.83 -9.29
CA VAL A 147 8.06 4.73 -8.25
C VAL A 147 7.95 3.96 -6.95
N SER A 148 8.45 4.53 -5.87
CA SER A 148 8.22 3.99 -4.52
C SER A 148 6.94 4.59 -3.96
N LEU A 149 6.05 3.74 -3.44
CA LEU A 149 4.81 4.13 -2.75
C LEU A 149 5.00 3.97 -1.25
N THR A 150 4.87 5.03 -0.48
CA THR A 150 5.10 5.00 0.96
C THR A 150 3.93 5.63 1.71
N MET A 151 3.43 4.98 2.74
CA MET A 151 2.48 5.60 3.66
C MET A 151 3.22 6.54 4.60
N THR A 152 2.84 7.82 4.60
CA THR A 152 3.46 8.87 5.43
C THR A 152 2.64 9.26 6.63
N ASP A 153 1.31 9.08 6.56
CA ASP A 153 0.40 9.18 7.70
C ASP A 153 -0.68 8.10 7.60
N VAL A 154 -0.96 7.45 8.72
CA VAL A 154 -2.03 6.45 8.85
C VAL A 154 -2.77 6.71 10.14
N GLN A 155 -4.08 6.88 10.06
CA GLN A 155 -4.94 7.02 11.22
C GLN A 155 -6.02 5.96 11.16
N ILE A 156 -5.96 5.02 12.07
CA ILE A 156 -6.89 3.90 12.17
C ILE A 156 -7.54 3.96 13.54
N GLN A 157 -8.85 3.97 13.57
CA GLN A 157 -9.63 4.10 14.79
C GLN A 157 -10.49 2.87 15.02
N ASP A 158 -10.55 2.45 16.27
CA ASP A 158 -11.49 1.44 16.72
C ASP A 158 -12.93 1.99 16.79
N ILE A 159 -13.86 1.15 17.22
CA ILE A 159 -15.28 1.50 17.38
C ILE A 159 -15.64 1.99 18.79
N SER A 160 -14.68 2.22 19.66
CA SER A 160 -14.94 2.69 21.02
C SER A 160 -15.50 4.11 21.06
N SER A 161 -16.05 4.52 22.18
CA SER A 161 -16.59 5.87 22.33
C SER A 161 -15.98 6.54 23.58
N PRO A 162 -15.06 7.50 23.42
CA PRO A 162 -14.52 8.03 22.16
C PRO A 162 -13.65 7.02 21.42
N PRO A 163 -13.53 7.11 20.08
CA PRO A 163 -12.64 6.25 19.29
C PRO A 163 -11.18 6.37 19.73
N VAL A 164 -10.46 5.25 19.73
CA VAL A 164 -9.04 5.18 20.07
C VAL A 164 -8.23 5.00 18.79
N GLN A 165 -7.21 5.84 18.64
CA GLN A 165 -6.22 5.70 17.58
C GLN A 165 -5.34 4.47 17.86
N LEU A 166 -5.22 3.57 16.89
CA LEU A 166 -4.39 2.37 16.97
C LEU A 166 -2.98 2.63 16.42
N ASN A 167 -2.01 1.85 16.89
CA ASN A 167 -0.66 1.88 16.33
C ASN A 167 -0.64 1.15 14.99
N TRP A 168 0.30 1.53 14.13
CA TRP A 168 0.41 0.93 12.80
C TRP A 168 1.86 0.78 12.35
N THR A 169 2.06 -0.15 11.42
CA THR A 169 3.27 -0.30 10.60
C THR A 169 2.85 -0.39 9.15
N SER A 170 3.72 -0.04 8.23
CA SER A 170 3.45 -0.21 6.80
C SER A 170 4.65 -0.74 6.05
N GLU A 171 4.37 -1.49 4.98
CA GLU A 171 5.33 -1.86 3.97
C GLU A 171 5.07 -1.04 2.70
N PRO A 172 6.14 -0.51 2.06
CA PRO A 172 6.01 0.26 0.84
C PRO A 172 5.64 -0.65 -0.34
N GLY A 173 4.93 -0.08 -1.32
CA GLY A 173 4.70 -0.69 -2.62
C GLY A 173 5.65 -0.14 -3.68
N VAL A 174 5.70 -0.81 -4.82
CA VAL A 174 6.46 -0.40 -6.00
C VAL A 174 5.52 -0.25 -7.18
N TYR A 175 5.66 0.85 -7.92
CA TYR A 175 4.86 1.09 -9.10
C TYR A 175 5.74 1.32 -10.33
N GLU A 176 5.51 0.54 -11.39
CA GLU A 176 6.28 0.62 -12.63
C GLU A 176 5.55 1.50 -13.65
N VAL A 177 6.14 2.64 -13.96
CA VAL A 177 5.63 3.55 -14.99
C VAL A 177 6.31 3.23 -16.32
N GLY A 178 5.51 2.85 -17.30
CA GLY A 178 5.95 2.65 -18.69
C GLY A 178 5.59 3.84 -19.57
N ILE A 179 6.38 4.08 -20.60
CA ILE A 179 5.99 4.95 -21.71
C ILE A 179 5.59 4.10 -22.92
N GLU A 180 4.66 4.61 -23.70
CA GLU A 180 4.35 3.99 -24.97
C GLU A 180 5.54 4.21 -25.93
N THR A 181 6.19 3.11 -26.31
CA THR A 181 7.29 3.15 -27.28
C THR A 181 6.74 2.71 -28.63
N GLN A 182 6.74 3.62 -29.59
CA GLN A 182 6.42 3.31 -30.98
C GLN A 182 7.73 3.14 -31.75
N PHE A 183 7.96 1.95 -32.27
CA PHE A 183 9.10 1.67 -33.12
C PHE A 183 8.65 1.50 -34.56
N ILE A 184 9.22 2.31 -35.43
CA ILE A 184 9.10 2.12 -36.88
C ILE A 184 10.45 1.61 -37.37
N MET A 185 10.49 0.37 -37.83
CA MET A 185 11.67 -0.18 -38.51
C MET A 185 11.45 -0.18 -40.00
N LEU A 186 12.38 0.44 -40.70
CA LEU A 186 12.47 0.33 -42.15
C LEU A 186 13.57 -0.68 -42.48
N THR A 187 13.27 -1.64 -43.33
CA THR A 187 14.29 -2.54 -43.85
C THR A 187 15.00 -1.90 -45.02
N ASP A 188 16.32 -1.91 -44.96
CA ASP A 188 17.12 -1.47 -46.12
C ASP A 188 16.83 -2.33 -47.34
N GLY A 189 16.61 -1.66 -48.44
CA GLY A 189 16.43 -2.31 -49.75
C GLY A 189 17.46 -1.79 -50.74
N SER A 190 17.86 -2.62 -51.68
CA SER A 190 18.67 -2.22 -52.80
C SER A 190 18.02 -2.68 -54.09
N ALA A 191 18.06 -1.83 -55.11
CA ALA A 191 17.54 -2.15 -56.44
C ALA A 191 18.42 -1.52 -57.51
N ALA A 192 18.45 -2.12 -58.69
CA ALA A 192 19.14 -1.54 -59.83
C ALA A 192 18.44 -0.26 -60.31
N PRO A 193 19.16 0.71 -60.86
CA PRO A 193 18.55 1.93 -61.38
C PRO A 193 17.39 1.62 -62.36
N GLY A 194 16.23 2.23 -62.10
CA GLY A 194 15.02 2.05 -62.91
C GLY A 194 14.15 0.83 -62.55
N SER A 195 14.51 0.05 -61.53
CA SER A 195 13.67 -1.03 -61.02
C SER A 195 12.93 -0.60 -59.72
N GLN A 196 11.85 -1.30 -59.38
CA GLN A 196 11.12 -1.09 -58.14
C GLN A 196 11.89 -1.71 -56.98
N MET A 197 11.92 -1.00 -55.88
CA MET A 197 12.46 -1.47 -54.59
C MET A 197 11.31 -1.74 -53.63
N ASN A 198 11.32 -2.90 -53.04
CA ASN A 198 10.40 -3.23 -51.93
C ASN A 198 11.13 -3.02 -50.60
N SER A 199 10.60 -2.15 -49.79
CA SER A 199 11.02 -1.97 -48.39
C SER A 199 9.87 -2.31 -47.47
N SER A 200 10.15 -3.01 -46.40
CA SER A 200 9.13 -3.35 -45.41
C SER A 200 9.19 -2.37 -44.25
N MET A 201 8.03 -1.85 -43.88
CA MET A 201 7.86 -1.06 -42.66
C MET A 201 7.18 -1.94 -41.61
N CYS A 202 7.80 -2.08 -40.46
CA CYS A 202 7.21 -2.73 -39.29
C CYS A 202 6.93 -1.68 -38.24
N LEU A 203 5.68 -1.59 -37.82
CA LEU A 203 5.26 -0.75 -36.69
C LEU A 203 4.95 -1.66 -35.49
N ILE A 204 5.66 -1.45 -34.39
CA ILE A 204 5.36 -2.06 -33.10
C ILE A 204 4.75 -0.94 -32.25
N ASN A 205 3.48 -1.12 -31.88
CA ASN A 205 2.72 -0.15 -31.08
C ASN A 205 1.81 -0.89 -30.09
N THR A 206 1.53 -0.25 -28.96
CA THR A 206 0.63 -0.76 -27.92
C THR A 206 -0.77 -0.15 -28.01
N GLN A 207 -0.93 0.94 -28.80
CA GLN A 207 -2.20 1.64 -29.00
C GLN A 207 -2.63 1.60 -30.48
N PRO A 208 -3.93 1.71 -30.80
CA PRO A 208 -4.39 1.79 -32.17
C PRO A 208 -3.79 2.99 -32.92
N VAL A 209 -3.17 2.73 -34.08
CA VAL A 209 -2.65 3.78 -34.96
C VAL A 209 -3.68 4.09 -36.02
N TYR A 210 -4.09 5.36 -36.13
CA TYR A 210 -5.14 5.81 -37.04
C TYR A 210 -4.62 6.25 -38.41
N GLY A 211 -3.31 6.34 -38.59
CA GLY A 211 -2.71 6.68 -39.86
C GLY A 211 -1.18 6.67 -39.79
N ILE A 212 -0.54 6.32 -40.94
CA ILE A 212 0.88 6.44 -41.13
C ILE A 212 1.07 7.24 -42.43
N GLN A 213 1.89 8.28 -42.39
CA GLN A 213 2.29 9.03 -43.58
C GLN A 213 3.76 8.74 -43.86
N VAL A 214 4.06 8.44 -45.14
CA VAL A 214 5.43 8.21 -45.64
C VAL A 214 5.66 9.21 -46.74
N GLU A 215 6.74 9.99 -46.65
CA GLU A 215 7.19 10.97 -47.63
C GLU A 215 8.46 10.48 -48.37
#